data_2014d27bda955a86d53cfe77285742b7
#
_entry.id   2014d27bda955a86d53cfe77285742b7
#
_cell.length_a   1.000
_cell.length_b   1.000
_cell.length_c   1.000
_cell.angle_alpha   90.00
_cell.angle_beta   90.00
_cell.angle_gamma   90.00
#
_symmetry.space_group_name_H-M   'P 1'
#
loop_
_entity.id
_entity.type
_entity.pdbx_description
1 polymer ?
#
loop_
_entity_poly.entity_id
_entity_poly.type
_entity_poly.pdbx_seq_one_letter_code
_entity_poly.pdbx_strand_id
1 'polypeptide(L)'
;RRSTWIKNKLQEQSARPCLAPREYVSGETVTYLGKNYRLKVLEGDQPSMKLKRGYVEATVTKTDVDPKSTVRGLLQHWYRSHAEKRLGEKTVRLAKLVGVNPSSVTVKSYKSRWGSCSMNGDISYNWRIILAPHSIVDYVVVHELCHMLEHNHSSKYWKHVERHVPNWRECRKWLKH
;
A
#
# COMPACT_ATOMS: atom_id res chain seq x y z
N ARG A 1 -0.57 11.05 -33.40
CA ARG A 1 -1.37 10.94 -32.14
C ARG A 1 -0.64 10.14 -31.03
N ARG A 2 0.10 9.06 -31.35
CA ARG A 2 0.81 8.24 -30.35
C ARG A 2 2.08 8.92 -29.80
N SER A 3 2.81 9.67 -30.63
CA SER A 3 4.03 10.38 -30.26
C SER A 3 3.77 11.57 -29.33
N THR A 4 2.67 12.28 -29.51
CA THR A 4 2.26 13.40 -28.64
C THR A 4 1.89 12.91 -27.23
N TRP A 5 1.19 11.78 -27.14
CA TRP A 5 0.86 11.17 -25.85
C TRP A 5 2.12 10.71 -25.10
N ILE A 6 3.10 10.10 -25.81
CA ILE A 6 4.39 9.70 -25.21
C ILE A 6 5.17 10.93 -24.69
N LYS A 7 5.24 12.00 -25.47
CA LYS A 7 5.90 13.25 -25.06
C LYS A 7 5.25 13.85 -23.82
N ASN A 8 3.91 13.90 -23.78
CA ASN A 8 3.18 14.43 -22.62
C ASN A 8 3.41 13.56 -21.38
N LYS A 9 3.45 12.23 -21.52
CA LYS A 9 3.75 11.32 -20.43
C LYS A 9 5.17 11.45 -19.90
N LEU A 10 6.14 11.65 -20.77
CA LEU A 10 7.53 11.91 -20.39
C LEU A 10 7.68 13.26 -19.69
N GLN A 11 6.98 14.31 -20.15
CA GLN A 11 6.93 15.60 -19.48
C GLN A 11 6.25 15.54 -18.10
N GLU A 12 5.14 14.79 -17.96
CA GLU A 12 4.50 14.56 -16.68
C GLU A 12 5.41 13.78 -15.71
N GLN A 13 6.24 12.85 -16.20
CA GLN A 13 7.21 12.13 -15.37
C GLN A 13 8.40 13.01 -14.97
N SER A 14 8.91 13.86 -15.87
CA SER A 14 10.01 14.78 -15.57
C SER A 14 9.60 15.95 -14.68
N ALA A 15 8.32 16.34 -14.70
CA ALA A 15 7.75 17.37 -13.84
C ALA A 15 7.42 16.87 -12.42
N ARG A 16 7.50 15.56 -12.14
CA ARG A 16 7.37 15.06 -10.77
C ARG A 16 8.57 15.50 -9.96
N PRO A 17 8.37 16.18 -8.81
CA PRO A 17 9.49 16.54 -7.96
C PRO A 17 10.26 15.27 -7.62
N CYS A 18 11.56 15.28 -7.93
CA CYS A 18 12.47 14.22 -7.51
C CYS A 18 12.52 14.29 -5.98
N LEU A 19 11.79 13.41 -5.34
CA LEU A 19 11.85 13.29 -3.88
C LEU A 19 13.29 12.95 -3.53
N ALA A 20 13.91 13.78 -2.70
CA ALA A 20 15.24 13.51 -2.19
C ALA A 20 15.28 12.07 -1.65
N PRO A 21 16.37 11.31 -1.92
CA PRO A 21 16.49 9.96 -1.40
C PRO A 21 16.38 10.00 0.12
N ARG A 22 15.61 9.09 0.69
CA ARG A 22 15.45 8.98 2.13
C ARG A 22 16.78 8.68 2.79
N GLU A 23 17.07 9.39 3.86
CA GLU A 23 18.30 9.20 4.63
C GLU A 23 18.15 8.21 5.79
N TYR A 24 16.90 7.86 6.13
CA TYR A 24 16.54 6.94 7.22
C TYR A 24 17.09 7.37 8.60
N VAL A 25 17.00 8.66 8.86
CA VAL A 25 17.46 9.30 10.11
C VAL A 25 16.29 9.75 10.99
N SER A 26 16.57 9.98 12.27
CA SER A 26 15.59 10.51 13.21
C SER A 26 15.01 11.85 12.72
N GLY A 27 13.69 12.01 12.86
CA GLY A 27 12.96 13.19 12.40
C GLY A 27 12.29 13.04 11.03
N GLU A 28 12.70 12.06 10.19
CA GLU A 28 12.04 11.81 8.92
C GLU A 28 10.58 11.38 9.07
N THR A 29 9.78 11.70 8.07
CA THR A 29 8.37 11.31 8.03
C THR A 29 8.19 9.89 7.51
N VAL A 30 7.47 9.07 8.26
CA VAL A 30 7.04 7.72 7.92
C VAL A 30 5.52 7.71 7.79
N THR A 31 5.00 7.47 6.59
CA THR A 31 3.56 7.42 6.33
C THR A 31 3.04 6.00 6.54
N TYR A 32 1.96 5.85 7.29
CA TYR A 32 1.27 4.58 7.52
C TYR A 32 -0.23 4.80 7.65
N LEU A 33 -1.02 4.11 6.83
CA LEU A 33 -2.49 4.23 6.75
C LEU A 33 -2.98 5.69 6.64
N GLY A 34 -2.26 6.47 5.80
CA GLY A 34 -2.57 7.88 5.53
C GLY A 34 -2.16 8.84 6.64
N LYS A 35 -1.56 8.36 7.73
CA LYS A 35 -1.02 9.21 8.82
C LYS A 35 0.49 9.31 8.71
N ASN A 36 1.00 10.47 9.04
CA ASN A 36 2.43 10.74 9.09
C ASN A 36 2.94 10.60 10.52
N TYR A 37 3.96 9.78 10.69
CA TYR A 37 4.67 9.56 11.94
C TYR A 37 6.10 10.05 11.80
N ARG A 38 6.76 10.35 12.93
CA ARG A 38 8.19 10.67 12.93
C ARG A 38 8.99 9.39 13.18
N LEU A 39 10.03 9.20 12.36
CA LEU A 39 11.03 8.16 12.61
C LEU A 39 11.89 8.55 13.80
N LYS A 40 12.17 7.59 14.68
CA LYS A 40 13.11 7.74 15.79
C LYS A 40 14.07 6.56 15.75
N VAL A 41 15.32 6.84 15.47
CA VAL A 41 16.38 5.83 15.45
C VAL A 41 17.03 5.81 16.84
N LEU A 42 17.08 4.63 17.44
CA LEU A 42 17.60 4.37 18.79
C LEU A 42 18.69 3.30 18.73
N GLU A 43 19.61 3.33 19.65
CA GLU A 43 20.56 2.25 19.87
C GLU A 43 19.99 1.24 20.86
N GLY A 44 20.29 -0.04 20.65
CA GLY A 44 19.89 -1.14 21.52
C GLY A 44 20.56 -2.46 21.16
N ASP A 45 20.17 -3.53 21.85
CA ASP A 45 20.83 -4.81 21.76
C ASP A 45 20.43 -5.60 20.50
N GLN A 46 19.21 -5.39 20.01
CA GLN A 46 18.70 -6.10 18.84
C GLN A 46 17.95 -5.16 17.86
N PRO A 47 18.13 -5.33 16.55
CA PRO A 47 17.41 -4.54 15.57
C PRO A 47 15.89 -4.80 15.67
N SER A 48 15.12 -3.74 15.72
CA SER A 48 13.65 -3.85 15.78
C SER A 48 12.97 -2.60 15.24
N MET A 49 11.69 -2.73 14.84
CA MET A 49 10.88 -1.58 14.48
C MET A 49 9.48 -1.70 15.07
N LYS A 50 9.01 -0.63 15.70
CA LYS A 50 7.70 -0.58 16.38
C LYS A 50 7.06 0.80 16.23
N LEU A 51 5.73 0.82 16.10
CA LEU A 51 4.94 2.05 16.22
C LEU A 51 4.57 2.23 17.68
N LYS A 52 5.10 3.27 18.32
CA LYS A 52 4.91 3.56 19.75
C LYS A 52 4.76 5.06 19.98
N ARG A 53 3.73 5.44 20.73
CA ARG A 53 3.49 6.84 21.17
C ARG A 53 3.56 7.88 20.03
N GLY A 54 3.09 7.53 18.82
CA GLY A 54 3.09 8.44 17.67
C GLY A 54 4.41 8.49 16.89
N TYR A 55 5.39 7.67 17.24
CA TYR A 55 6.66 7.51 16.54
C TYR A 55 6.81 6.11 15.94
N VAL A 56 7.48 6.03 14.80
CA VAL A 56 8.04 4.76 14.31
C VAL A 56 9.46 4.68 14.88
N GLU A 57 9.63 3.86 15.91
CA GLU A 57 10.93 3.65 16.58
C GLU A 57 11.66 2.51 15.86
N ALA A 58 12.85 2.80 15.33
CA ALA A 58 13.80 1.85 14.78
C ALA A 58 14.95 1.68 15.75
N THR A 59 15.21 0.46 16.21
CA THR A 59 16.37 0.15 17.02
C THR A 59 17.45 -0.47 16.16
N VAL A 60 18.67 0.04 16.24
CA VAL A 60 19.89 -0.50 15.59
C VAL A 60 20.91 -0.86 16.65
N THR A 61 21.82 -1.77 16.34
CA THR A 61 22.89 -2.12 17.28
C THR A 61 24.02 -1.09 17.25
N LYS A 62 24.75 -0.94 18.34
CA LYS A 62 25.94 -0.05 18.39
C LYS A 62 27.07 -0.46 17.46
N THR A 63 27.11 -1.76 17.10
CA THR A 63 28.11 -2.33 16.19
C THR A 63 27.67 -2.34 14.73
N ASP A 64 26.53 -1.72 14.42
CA ASP A 64 26.00 -1.70 13.04
C ASP A 64 26.86 -0.78 12.17
N VAL A 65 27.45 -1.36 11.14
CA VAL A 65 28.35 -0.67 10.19
C VAL A 65 27.58 0.25 9.24
N ASP A 66 26.32 -0.09 8.93
CA ASP A 66 25.44 0.71 8.08
C ASP A 66 24.03 0.81 8.66
N PRO A 67 23.84 1.65 9.69
CA PRO A 67 22.55 1.85 10.33
C PRO A 67 21.44 2.29 9.38
N LYS A 68 21.78 3.04 8.32
CA LYS A 68 20.79 3.50 7.32
C LYS A 68 20.20 2.34 6.55
N SER A 69 21.03 1.41 6.09
CA SER A 69 20.58 0.19 5.40
C SER A 69 19.74 -0.70 6.31
N THR A 70 20.15 -0.84 7.57
CA THR A 70 19.40 -1.60 8.58
C THR A 70 18.04 -0.99 8.83
N VAL A 71 17.94 0.32 9.08
CA VAL A 71 16.66 1.02 9.26
C VAL A 71 15.76 0.88 8.04
N ARG A 72 16.33 0.98 6.82
CA ARG A 72 15.61 0.76 5.56
C ARG A 72 15.02 -0.65 5.49
N GLY A 73 15.83 -1.67 5.80
CA GLY A 73 15.40 -3.07 5.81
C GLY A 73 14.30 -3.33 6.83
N LEU A 74 14.47 -2.82 8.07
CA LEU A 74 13.48 -2.90 9.14
C LEU A 74 12.15 -2.23 8.73
N LEU A 75 12.21 -1.04 8.11
CA LEU A 75 11.01 -0.32 7.66
C LEU A 75 10.27 -1.09 6.56
N GLN A 76 10.99 -1.66 5.59
CA GLN A 76 10.37 -2.48 4.55
C GLN A 76 9.72 -3.74 5.11
N HIS A 77 10.40 -4.43 6.03
CA HIS A 77 9.85 -5.61 6.70
C HIS A 77 8.61 -5.25 7.52
N TRP A 78 8.69 -4.18 8.29
CA TRP A 78 7.58 -3.67 9.11
C TRP A 78 6.35 -3.33 8.26
N TYR A 79 6.53 -2.64 7.12
CA TYR A 79 5.43 -2.36 6.21
C TYR A 79 4.80 -3.62 5.64
N ARG A 80 5.61 -4.61 5.22
CA ARG A 80 5.10 -5.87 4.66
C ARG A 80 4.30 -6.65 5.69
N SER A 81 4.84 -6.84 6.88
CA SER A 81 4.17 -7.53 7.98
C SER A 81 2.84 -6.86 8.36
N HIS A 82 2.83 -5.52 8.44
CA HIS A 82 1.60 -4.78 8.69
C HIS A 82 0.61 -4.85 7.53
N ALA A 83 1.09 -4.84 6.29
CA ALA A 83 0.25 -5.01 5.11
C ALA A 83 -0.42 -6.39 5.11
N GLU A 84 0.33 -7.46 5.35
CA GLU A 84 -0.20 -8.83 5.44
C GLU A 84 -1.33 -8.92 6.48
N LYS A 85 -1.06 -8.45 7.69
CA LYS A 85 -2.05 -8.46 8.77
C LYS A 85 -3.29 -7.61 8.41
N ARG A 86 -3.08 -6.34 8.05
CA ARG A 86 -4.19 -5.40 7.84
C ARG A 86 -5.02 -5.70 6.60
N LEU A 87 -4.38 -6.11 5.50
CA LEU A 87 -5.10 -6.47 4.28
C LEU A 87 -5.85 -7.80 4.47
N GLY A 88 -5.28 -8.76 5.18
CA GLY A 88 -5.97 -9.99 5.56
C GLY A 88 -7.23 -9.70 6.38
N GLU A 89 -7.11 -8.94 7.49
CA GLU A 89 -8.24 -8.53 8.34
C GLU A 89 -9.34 -7.80 7.54
N LYS A 90 -8.93 -6.84 6.69
CA LYS A 90 -9.86 -6.07 5.85
C LYS A 90 -10.54 -6.94 4.80
N THR A 91 -9.80 -7.85 4.17
CA THR A 91 -10.36 -8.76 3.16
C THR A 91 -11.41 -9.67 3.77
N VAL A 92 -11.15 -10.28 4.91
CA VAL A 92 -12.14 -11.14 5.62
C VAL A 92 -13.41 -10.34 5.96
N ARG A 93 -13.26 -9.14 6.49
CA ARG A 93 -14.38 -8.27 6.85
C ARG A 93 -15.20 -7.84 5.63
N LEU A 94 -14.53 -7.36 4.58
CA LEU A 94 -15.19 -6.79 3.40
C LEU A 94 -15.73 -7.88 2.47
N ALA A 95 -15.12 -9.07 2.43
CA ALA A 95 -15.63 -10.22 1.69
C ALA A 95 -17.03 -10.64 2.16
N LYS A 96 -17.27 -10.61 3.48
CA LYS A 96 -18.61 -10.86 4.06
C LYS A 96 -19.64 -9.84 3.58
N LEU A 97 -19.25 -8.56 3.46
CA LEU A 97 -20.15 -7.49 2.99
C LEU A 97 -20.41 -7.60 1.48
N VAL A 98 -19.43 -7.97 0.69
CA VAL A 98 -19.56 -8.18 -0.76
C VAL A 98 -20.31 -9.49 -1.08
N GLY A 99 -20.28 -10.47 -0.16
CA GLY A 99 -20.92 -11.77 -0.35
C GLY A 99 -20.05 -12.75 -1.13
N VAL A 100 -18.73 -12.68 -0.99
CA VAL A 100 -17.74 -13.56 -1.68
C VAL A 100 -16.80 -14.22 -0.67
N ASN A 101 -16.14 -15.30 -1.10
CA ASN A 101 -15.19 -16.02 -0.26
C ASN A 101 -13.87 -16.24 -1.02
N PRO A 102 -12.86 -15.37 -0.83
CA PRO A 102 -11.56 -15.53 -1.46
C PRO A 102 -10.86 -16.84 -1.06
N SER A 103 -10.21 -17.49 -2.03
CA SER A 103 -9.48 -18.75 -1.81
C SER A 103 -8.17 -18.50 -1.06
N SER A 104 -7.48 -17.41 -1.38
CA SER A 104 -6.25 -17.02 -0.68
C SER A 104 -6.05 -15.51 -0.73
N VAL A 105 -5.27 -15.00 0.24
CA VAL A 105 -4.86 -13.59 0.29
C VAL A 105 -3.35 -13.52 0.47
N THR A 106 -2.66 -12.85 -0.44
CA THR A 106 -1.20 -12.69 -0.41
C THR A 106 -0.79 -11.24 -0.58
N VAL A 107 0.38 -10.89 -0.08
CA VAL A 107 0.97 -9.56 -0.23
C VAL A 107 2.26 -9.66 -1.02
N LYS A 108 2.36 -8.88 -2.09
CA LYS A 108 3.45 -8.92 -3.07
C LYS A 108 4.01 -7.52 -3.33
N SER A 109 5.11 -7.45 -4.07
CA SER A 109 5.64 -6.20 -4.63
C SER A 109 5.27 -6.13 -6.11
N TYR A 110 4.43 -5.17 -6.47
CA TYR A 110 4.10 -4.89 -7.87
C TYR A 110 4.67 -3.54 -8.32
N LYS A 111 5.03 -3.46 -9.60
CA LYS A 111 5.51 -2.20 -10.21
C LYS A 111 4.37 -1.26 -10.64
N SER A 112 3.24 -1.83 -11.12
CA SER A 112 2.21 -1.06 -11.82
C SER A 112 0.77 -1.32 -11.38
N ARG A 113 0.55 -2.15 -10.34
CA ARG A 113 -0.80 -2.45 -9.84
C ARG A 113 -0.86 -2.44 -8.32
N TRP A 114 -2.04 -2.20 -7.79
CA TRP A 114 -2.30 -2.18 -6.35
C TRP A 114 -2.81 -3.52 -5.83
N GLY A 115 -3.45 -4.31 -6.70
CA GLY A 115 -3.91 -5.66 -6.41
C GLY A 115 -4.17 -6.46 -7.68
N SER A 116 -4.59 -7.70 -7.50
CA SER A 116 -5.12 -8.57 -8.56
C SER A 116 -5.95 -9.70 -7.95
N CYS A 117 -7.00 -10.11 -8.65
CA CYS A 117 -7.80 -11.28 -8.35
C CYS A 117 -7.66 -12.29 -9.49
N SER A 118 -7.38 -13.56 -9.17
CA SER A 118 -7.35 -14.65 -10.14
C SER A 118 -8.76 -15.21 -10.40
N MET A 119 -8.92 -16.00 -11.45
CA MET A 119 -10.17 -16.72 -11.75
C MET A 119 -10.54 -17.72 -10.64
N ASN A 120 -9.54 -18.21 -9.89
CA ASN A 120 -9.74 -19.14 -8.76
C ASN A 120 -10.06 -18.42 -7.44
N GLY A 121 -10.20 -17.09 -7.44
CA GLY A 121 -10.48 -16.31 -6.22
C GLY A 121 -9.24 -16.03 -5.36
N ASP A 122 -8.02 -16.21 -5.89
CA ASP A 122 -6.81 -15.81 -5.18
C ASP A 122 -6.60 -14.30 -5.32
N ILE A 123 -6.52 -13.61 -4.21
CA ILE A 123 -6.31 -12.16 -4.18
C ILE A 123 -4.88 -11.86 -3.75
N SER A 124 -4.25 -10.93 -4.45
CA SER A 124 -2.93 -10.44 -4.07
C SER A 124 -2.89 -8.91 -4.09
N TYR A 125 -2.25 -8.32 -3.09
CA TYR A 125 -2.13 -6.88 -2.91
C TYR A 125 -0.68 -6.42 -2.96
N ASN A 126 -0.46 -5.20 -3.43
CA ASN A 126 0.82 -4.52 -3.28
C ASN A 126 0.95 -4.01 -1.84
N TRP A 127 2.02 -4.41 -1.14
CA TRP A 127 2.24 -3.95 0.23
C TRP A 127 2.25 -2.42 0.38
N ARG A 128 2.65 -1.70 -0.68
CA ARG A 128 2.71 -0.23 -0.67
C ARG A 128 1.36 0.44 -0.47
N ILE A 129 0.26 -0.26 -0.69
CA ILE A 129 -1.08 0.29 -0.45
C ILE A 129 -1.31 0.64 1.04
N ILE A 130 -0.52 0.04 1.96
CA ILE A 130 -0.61 0.34 3.38
C ILE A 130 -0.16 1.77 3.72
N LEU A 131 0.48 2.47 2.79
CA LEU A 131 0.84 3.88 2.93
C LEU A 131 -0.39 4.80 2.73
N ALA A 132 -1.38 4.34 1.97
CA ALA A 132 -2.58 5.10 1.65
C ALA A 132 -3.55 5.21 2.85
N PRO A 133 -4.45 6.21 2.85
CA PRO A 133 -5.53 6.32 3.83
C PRO A 133 -6.41 5.06 3.87
N HIS A 134 -7.03 4.82 5.03
CA HIS A 134 -7.90 3.65 5.24
C HIS A 134 -8.98 3.49 4.18
N SER A 135 -9.61 4.59 3.73
CA SER A 135 -10.64 4.58 2.69
C SER A 135 -10.12 4.10 1.34
N ILE A 136 -8.89 4.47 1.00
CA ILE A 136 -8.23 4.04 -0.25
C ILE A 136 -7.85 2.56 -0.16
N VAL A 137 -7.36 2.11 1.00
CA VAL A 137 -7.08 0.68 1.24
C VAL A 137 -8.36 -0.13 1.12
N ASP A 138 -9.46 0.30 1.76
CA ASP A 138 -10.76 -0.37 1.68
C ASP A 138 -11.29 -0.40 0.24
N TYR A 139 -11.14 0.69 -0.52
CA TYR A 139 -11.49 0.72 -1.93
C TYR A 139 -10.72 -0.33 -2.75
N VAL A 140 -9.40 -0.45 -2.56
CA VAL A 140 -8.62 -1.46 -3.30
C VAL A 140 -9.05 -2.88 -2.91
N VAL A 141 -9.31 -3.14 -1.64
CA VAL A 141 -9.81 -4.44 -1.20
C VAL A 141 -11.17 -4.77 -1.83
N VAL A 142 -12.13 -3.84 -1.80
CA VAL A 142 -13.43 -4.01 -2.44
C VAL A 142 -13.29 -4.19 -3.96
N HIS A 143 -12.38 -3.45 -4.59
CA HIS A 143 -12.10 -3.56 -6.02
C HIS A 143 -11.67 -5.00 -6.39
N GLU A 144 -10.74 -5.59 -5.67
CA GLU A 144 -10.30 -6.96 -5.95
C GLU A 144 -11.40 -7.99 -5.61
N LEU A 145 -12.16 -7.79 -4.52
CA LEU A 145 -13.28 -8.67 -4.17
C LEU A 145 -14.39 -8.66 -5.24
N CYS A 146 -14.70 -7.50 -5.81
CA CYS A 146 -15.70 -7.38 -6.87
C CYS A 146 -15.30 -8.12 -8.15
N HIS A 147 -14.01 -8.36 -8.38
CA HIS A 147 -13.56 -9.21 -9.50
C HIS A 147 -13.98 -10.66 -9.37
N MET A 148 -14.32 -11.14 -8.18
CA MET A 148 -14.90 -12.47 -8.00
C MET A 148 -16.36 -12.55 -8.49
N LEU A 149 -17.06 -11.41 -8.60
CA LEU A 149 -18.43 -11.32 -9.12
C LEU A 149 -18.46 -10.99 -10.62
N GLU A 150 -17.51 -10.17 -11.06
CA GLU A 150 -17.41 -9.70 -12.44
C GLU A 150 -15.94 -9.43 -12.80
N HIS A 151 -15.35 -10.25 -13.65
CA HIS A 151 -13.91 -10.17 -13.96
C HIS A 151 -13.51 -8.94 -14.78
N ASN A 152 -14.43 -8.41 -15.59
CA ASN A 152 -14.18 -7.27 -16.45
C ASN A 152 -14.69 -5.98 -15.81
N HIS A 153 -14.00 -4.87 -16.03
CA HIS A 153 -14.42 -3.54 -15.56
C HIS A 153 -15.62 -2.99 -16.36
N SER A 154 -16.67 -3.82 -16.50
CA SER A 154 -17.93 -3.46 -17.15
C SER A 154 -18.75 -2.49 -16.29
N SER A 155 -19.85 -1.97 -16.84
CA SER A 155 -20.80 -1.16 -16.04
C SER A 155 -21.40 -1.96 -14.87
N LYS A 156 -21.57 -3.29 -15.03
CA LYS A 156 -22.03 -4.20 -13.99
C LYS A 156 -21.00 -4.30 -12.84
N TYR A 157 -19.73 -4.43 -13.18
CA TYR A 157 -18.64 -4.42 -12.21
C TYR A 157 -18.65 -3.13 -11.37
N TRP A 158 -18.73 -1.96 -12.03
CA TRP A 158 -18.71 -0.68 -11.30
C TRP A 158 -19.93 -0.49 -10.42
N LYS A 159 -21.10 -1.05 -10.75
CA LYS A 159 -22.26 -1.08 -9.87
C LYS A 159 -22.00 -1.89 -8.60
N HIS A 160 -21.29 -3.01 -8.69
CA HIS A 160 -20.86 -3.76 -7.50
C HIS A 160 -19.92 -2.95 -6.63
N VAL A 161 -18.90 -2.32 -7.20
CA VAL A 161 -17.98 -1.45 -6.44
C VAL A 161 -18.71 -0.29 -5.79
N GLU A 162 -19.58 0.43 -6.53
CA GLU A 162 -20.32 1.61 -6.07
C GLU A 162 -21.24 1.29 -4.89
N ARG A 163 -21.82 0.09 -4.85
CA ARG A 163 -22.66 -0.37 -3.73
C ARG A 163 -21.92 -0.36 -2.38
N HIS A 164 -20.63 -0.67 -2.38
CA HIS A 164 -19.82 -0.79 -1.17
C HIS A 164 -18.90 0.41 -0.93
N VAL A 165 -18.56 1.13 -1.99
CA VAL A 165 -17.70 2.34 -1.97
C VAL A 165 -18.33 3.38 -2.89
N PRO A 166 -19.34 4.16 -2.42
CA PRO A 166 -20.04 5.15 -3.25
C PRO A 166 -19.12 6.19 -3.89
N ASN A 167 -18.06 6.57 -3.21
CA ASN A 167 -17.05 7.54 -3.68
C ASN A 167 -15.85 6.89 -4.41
N TRP A 168 -16.05 5.73 -5.04
CA TRP A 168 -14.98 4.99 -5.70
C TRP A 168 -14.24 5.80 -6.79
N ARG A 169 -14.92 6.75 -7.44
CA ARG A 169 -14.30 7.60 -8.47
C ARG A 169 -13.21 8.49 -7.89
N GLU A 170 -13.44 9.03 -6.70
CA GLU A 170 -12.45 9.84 -5.95
C GLU A 170 -11.29 8.97 -5.49
N CYS A 171 -11.56 7.78 -4.95
CA CYS A 171 -10.54 6.83 -4.55
C CYS A 171 -9.65 6.41 -5.74
N ARG A 172 -10.28 6.14 -6.89
CA ARG A 172 -9.56 5.83 -8.14
C ARG A 172 -8.72 6.99 -8.65
N LYS A 173 -9.22 8.23 -8.54
CA LYS A 173 -8.47 9.44 -8.90
C LYS A 173 -7.26 9.59 -7.99
N TRP A 174 -7.42 9.41 -6.69
CA TRP A 174 -6.33 9.48 -5.70
C TRP A 174 -5.18 8.52 -6.02
N LEU A 175 -5.47 7.27 -6.43
CA LEU A 175 -4.47 6.26 -6.76
C LEU A 175 -3.70 6.52 -8.08
N LYS A 176 -4.11 7.50 -8.89
CA LYS A 176 -3.41 7.88 -10.13
C LYS A 176 -2.33 8.93 -9.92
N HIS A 177 -2.36 9.64 -8.79
CA HIS A 177 -1.40 10.67 -8.39
C HIS A 177 -0.35 10.10 -7.45
#